data_8394122f6008c6f91a370522aae0184b
#
_entry.id   8394122f6008c6f91a370522aae0184b
#
_cell.length_a   1.000
_cell.length_b   1.000
_cell.length_c   1.000
_cell.angle_alpha   90.00
_cell.angle_beta   90.00
_cell.angle_gamma   90.00
#
_symmetry.space_group_name_H-M   'P 1'
#
loop_
_entity.id
_entity.type
_entity.pdbx_description
1 polymer ?
#
loop_
_entity_poly.entity_id
_entity_poly.type
_entity_poly.pdbx_seq_one_letter_code
_entity_poly.pdbx_strand_id
1 'polypeptide(L)'
;MKKLNKILLTLSLVLCLGGGLLIGIGAFAGGIDEAQEIAGARMQHYDQEKTQLDEFSAIDAELAICNLEIRPSDDEHAYLEYHIEGTREKAPLHVSVENGVLQLRDENYTISHSNVEQILTGFLWLLPDAERESYADGGGIILYLPPSTLTSVQLTLAMGDLSIDGLQASQFAADIALGSLDLTNTTLGLSEIDLAMGTLTGDNLTFNGVATIEVSTGNAELTLSPESNDGLLIDANTDMGNITAPESYGGDLLDTDDVVANHYRRTPQGTPTGNLSINAEMGEIIFH
;
A
#
# COMPACT_ATOMS: atom_id res chain seq x y z
N MET A 1 37.19 1.75 12.34
CA MET A 1 36.00 2.32 11.65
C MET A 1 36.36 3.18 10.44
N LYS A 2 37.20 4.22 10.50
CA LYS A 2 37.47 5.11 9.35
C LYS A 2 38.05 4.43 8.07
N LYS A 3 38.81 3.32 8.19
CA LYS A 3 39.36 2.60 7.03
C LYS A 3 38.30 1.73 6.33
N LEU A 4 37.43 1.05 7.11
CA LEU A 4 36.36 0.21 6.56
C LEU A 4 35.33 1.04 5.79
N ASN A 5 34.93 2.18 6.33
CA ASN A 5 34.00 3.10 5.66
C ASN A 5 34.57 3.65 4.34
N LYS A 6 35.86 3.93 4.28
CA LYS A 6 36.51 4.34 3.02
C LYS A 6 36.51 3.22 1.98
N ILE A 7 36.76 1.97 2.38
CA ILE A 7 36.75 0.82 1.47
C ILE A 7 35.32 0.59 0.94
N LEU A 8 34.31 0.63 1.81
CA LEU A 8 32.90 0.50 1.42
C LEU A 8 32.47 1.62 0.48
N LEU A 9 32.83 2.86 0.78
CA LEU A 9 32.50 4.01 -0.06
C LEU A 9 33.18 3.92 -1.44
N THR A 10 34.45 3.48 -1.48
CA THR A 10 35.16 3.27 -2.76
C THR A 10 34.53 2.12 -3.56
N LEU A 11 34.15 1.03 -2.90
CA LEU A 11 33.52 -0.11 -3.55
C LEU A 11 32.14 0.27 -4.12
N SER A 12 31.33 1.00 -3.35
CA SER A 12 30.02 1.48 -3.82
C SER A 12 30.17 2.43 -5.01
N LEU A 13 31.16 3.34 -4.97
CA LEU A 13 31.43 4.25 -6.08
C LEU A 13 31.85 3.49 -7.36
N VAL A 14 32.71 2.47 -7.21
CA VAL A 14 33.12 1.63 -8.36
C VAL A 14 31.95 0.85 -8.92
N LEU A 15 31.07 0.31 -8.08
CA LEU A 15 29.86 -0.39 -8.50
C LEU A 15 28.88 0.55 -9.21
N CYS A 16 28.67 1.76 -8.68
CA CYS A 16 27.82 2.78 -9.32
C CYS A 16 28.38 3.23 -10.68
N LEU A 17 29.68 3.49 -10.76
CA LEU A 17 30.32 3.87 -12.03
C LEU A 17 30.31 2.72 -13.04
N GLY A 18 30.59 1.49 -12.60
CA GLY A 18 30.54 0.29 -13.43
C GLY A 18 29.12 0.00 -13.94
N GLY A 19 28.12 0.10 -13.06
CA GLY A 19 26.72 -0.05 -13.41
C GLY A 19 26.23 1.02 -14.39
N GLY A 20 26.56 2.30 -14.12
CA GLY A 20 26.25 3.41 -15.02
C GLY A 20 26.89 3.29 -16.39
N LEU A 21 28.11 2.76 -16.46
CA LEU A 21 28.81 2.52 -17.72
C LEU A 21 28.16 1.39 -18.53
N LEU A 22 27.72 0.31 -17.87
CA LEU A 22 27.01 -0.79 -18.53
C LEU A 22 25.64 -0.35 -19.05
N ILE A 23 24.89 0.46 -18.27
CA ILE A 23 23.63 1.07 -18.69
C ILE A 23 23.86 1.99 -19.89
N GLY A 24 24.88 2.83 -19.84
CA GLY A 24 25.25 3.74 -20.94
C GLY A 24 25.61 2.98 -22.23
N ILE A 25 26.38 1.89 -22.14
CA ILE A 25 26.71 1.04 -23.31
C ILE A 25 25.44 0.36 -23.84
N GLY A 26 24.59 -0.19 -22.97
CA GLY A 26 23.32 -0.82 -23.37
C GLY A 26 22.39 0.16 -24.08
N ALA A 27 22.24 1.38 -23.54
CA ALA A 27 21.47 2.45 -24.15
C ALA A 27 22.02 2.87 -25.51
N PHE A 28 23.35 3.04 -25.64
CA PHE A 28 24.02 3.42 -26.89
C PHE A 28 23.98 2.31 -27.96
N ALA A 29 23.84 1.05 -27.53
CA ALA A 29 23.70 -0.10 -28.42
C ALA A 29 22.25 -0.35 -28.89
N GLY A 30 21.33 0.61 -28.63
CA GLY A 30 19.92 0.49 -29.04
C GLY A 30 19.02 -0.25 -28.06
N GLY A 31 19.51 -0.58 -26.85
CA GLY A 31 18.73 -1.31 -25.85
C GLY A 31 17.51 -0.53 -25.33
N ILE A 32 17.54 0.81 -25.39
CA ILE A 32 16.39 1.65 -25.05
C ILE A 32 15.33 1.57 -26.15
N ASP A 33 15.73 1.67 -27.42
CA ASP A 33 14.81 1.60 -28.55
C ASP A 33 14.16 0.21 -28.62
N GLU A 34 14.91 -0.85 -28.36
CA GLU A 34 14.39 -2.23 -28.33
C GLU A 34 13.47 -2.46 -27.13
N ALA A 35 13.78 -1.88 -25.96
CA ALA A 35 12.90 -1.95 -24.78
C ALA A 35 11.59 -1.15 -25.02
N GLN A 36 11.66 0.03 -25.66
CA GLN A 36 10.48 0.82 -26.02
C GLN A 36 9.62 0.13 -27.11
N GLU A 37 10.24 -0.52 -28.09
CA GLU A 37 9.52 -1.29 -29.10
C GLU A 37 8.82 -2.51 -28.47
N ILE A 38 9.45 -3.18 -27.52
CA ILE A 38 8.86 -4.31 -26.76
C ILE A 38 7.75 -3.80 -25.83
N ALA A 39 7.92 -2.68 -25.15
CA ALA A 39 6.92 -2.09 -24.30
C ALA A 39 5.72 -1.53 -25.08
N GLY A 40 5.98 -0.74 -26.12
CA GLY A 40 4.92 -0.10 -26.92
C GLY A 40 4.14 -1.02 -27.84
N ALA A 41 4.73 -2.12 -28.32
CA ALA A 41 4.08 -3.02 -29.28
C ALA A 41 3.13 -4.06 -28.64
N ARG A 42 3.06 -4.14 -27.30
CA ARG A 42 2.36 -5.22 -26.60
C ARG A 42 1.39 -4.80 -25.50
N MET A 43 1.25 -3.49 -25.25
CA MET A 43 0.28 -3.01 -24.27
C MET A 43 -1.13 -3.12 -24.85
N GLN A 44 -1.99 -3.82 -24.17
CA GLN A 44 -3.41 -3.96 -24.47
C GLN A 44 -4.21 -3.39 -23.31
N HIS A 45 -5.29 -2.68 -23.65
CA HIS A 45 -6.24 -2.19 -22.67
C HIS A 45 -7.30 -3.27 -22.42
N TYR A 46 -7.58 -3.52 -21.17
CA TYR A 46 -8.61 -4.42 -20.71
C TYR A 46 -9.58 -3.64 -19.86
N ASP A 47 -10.76 -3.41 -20.44
CA ASP A 47 -11.80 -2.62 -19.81
C ASP A 47 -12.96 -3.52 -19.44
N GLN A 48 -13.43 -3.40 -18.22
CA GLN A 48 -14.69 -3.97 -17.79
C GLN A 48 -15.57 -2.89 -17.20
N GLU A 49 -16.73 -2.68 -17.80
CA GLU A 49 -17.74 -1.79 -17.22
C GLU A 49 -18.27 -2.35 -15.90
N LYS A 50 -18.80 -1.45 -15.05
CA LYS A 50 -19.41 -1.78 -13.77
C LYS A 50 -20.35 -2.98 -13.86
N THR A 51 -19.89 -4.12 -13.34
CA THR A 51 -20.58 -5.41 -13.42
C THR A 51 -20.89 -5.92 -12.02
N GLN A 52 -22.12 -6.37 -11.81
CA GLN A 52 -22.55 -6.93 -10.53
C GLN A 52 -21.81 -8.24 -10.24
N LEU A 53 -21.37 -8.40 -9.01
CA LEU A 53 -20.76 -9.62 -8.50
C LEU A 53 -21.78 -10.51 -7.78
N ASP A 54 -21.46 -11.80 -7.68
CA ASP A 54 -22.14 -12.72 -6.79
C ASP A 54 -21.94 -12.32 -5.33
N GLU A 55 -22.79 -12.78 -4.41
CA GLU A 55 -22.69 -12.48 -2.97
C GLU A 55 -21.43 -13.10 -2.35
N PHE A 56 -20.73 -12.29 -1.58
CA PHE A 56 -19.57 -12.71 -0.79
C PHE A 56 -19.55 -12.03 0.58
N SER A 57 -18.79 -12.58 1.50
CA SER A 57 -18.59 -12.04 2.85
C SER A 57 -17.12 -11.81 3.19
N ALA A 58 -16.21 -12.15 2.28
CA ALA A 58 -14.78 -11.93 2.43
C ALA A 58 -14.14 -11.54 1.08
N ILE A 59 -13.03 -10.84 1.17
CA ILE A 59 -12.21 -10.42 0.03
C ILE A 59 -10.80 -10.94 0.22
N ASP A 60 -10.21 -11.46 -0.86
CA ASP A 60 -8.82 -11.87 -0.94
C ASP A 60 -8.26 -11.39 -2.28
N ALA A 61 -7.44 -10.32 -2.22
CA ALA A 61 -6.85 -9.68 -3.39
C ALA A 61 -5.32 -9.75 -3.33
N GLU A 62 -4.72 -10.25 -4.41
CA GLU A 62 -3.27 -10.23 -4.63
C GLU A 62 -3.00 -9.56 -5.97
N LEU A 63 -2.44 -8.35 -5.92
CA LEU A 63 -2.23 -7.50 -7.08
C LEU A 63 -0.75 -7.13 -7.19
N ALA A 64 -0.19 -7.19 -8.40
CA ALA A 64 1.21 -6.87 -8.62
C ALA A 64 1.42 -5.37 -8.84
N ILE A 65 0.85 -4.82 -9.90
CA ILE A 65 1.00 -3.39 -10.25
C ILE A 65 -0.37 -2.88 -10.66
N CYS A 66 -1.08 -2.29 -9.71
CA CYS A 66 -2.44 -1.81 -9.96
C CYS A 66 -2.90 -0.91 -8.81
N ASN A 67 -3.73 0.07 -9.11
CA ASN A 67 -4.46 0.79 -8.10
C ASN A 67 -5.78 0.06 -7.80
N LEU A 68 -6.11 -0.05 -6.52
CA LEU A 68 -7.39 -0.61 -6.08
C LEU A 68 -8.15 0.45 -5.27
N GLU A 69 -9.34 0.72 -5.71
CA GLU A 69 -10.25 1.61 -5.00
C GLU A 69 -11.49 0.83 -4.53
N ILE A 70 -11.79 0.91 -3.25
CA ILE A 70 -13.01 0.36 -2.65
C ILE A 70 -13.91 1.51 -2.25
N ARG A 71 -15.12 1.53 -2.80
CA ARG A 71 -16.12 2.58 -2.61
C ARG A 71 -17.45 2.01 -2.10
N PRO A 72 -18.28 2.83 -1.42
CA PRO A 72 -19.66 2.45 -1.14
C PRO A 72 -20.45 2.22 -2.43
N SER A 73 -21.27 1.18 -2.45
CA SER A 73 -22.28 0.97 -3.49
C SER A 73 -23.51 1.82 -3.23
N ASP A 74 -24.20 2.21 -4.30
CA ASP A 74 -25.47 2.95 -4.23
C ASP A 74 -26.66 2.05 -3.83
N ASP A 75 -26.48 0.74 -3.82
CA ASP A 75 -27.51 -0.25 -3.52
C ASP A 75 -26.96 -1.43 -2.68
N GLU A 76 -27.75 -2.50 -2.56
CA GLU A 76 -27.43 -3.68 -1.75
C GLU A 76 -26.51 -4.69 -2.43
N HIS A 77 -25.97 -4.35 -3.62
CA HIS A 77 -25.13 -5.25 -4.43
C HIS A 77 -23.70 -4.76 -4.51
N ALA A 78 -22.78 -5.70 -4.67
CA ALA A 78 -21.39 -5.41 -4.99
C ALA A 78 -21.17 -5.36 -6.50
N TYR A 79 -20.29 -4.48 -6.94
CA TYR A 79 -19.90 -4.34 -8.35
C TYR A 79 -18.41 -4.20 -8.49
N LEU A 80 -17.91 -4.64 -9.64
CA LEU A 80 -16.53 -4.48 -10.05
C LEU A 80 -16.48 -3.75 -11.40
N GLU A 81 -15.55 -2.81 -11.49
CA GLU A 81 -15.16 -2.11 -12.70
C GLU A 81 -13.64 -2.09 -12.77
N TYR A 82 -13.06 -2.26 -13.96
CA TYR A 82 -11.63 -2.09 -14.10
C TYR A 82 -11.21 -1.58 -15.46
N HIS A 83 -10.14 -0.79 -15.45
CA HIS A 83 -9.41 -0.32 -16.62
C HIS A 83 -7.96 -0.60 -16.38
N ILE A 84 -7.41 -1.67 -16.97
CA ILE A 84 -6.05 -2.12 -16.73
C ILE A 84 -5.31 -2.34 -18.04
N GLU A 85 -4.01 -2.11 -18.00
CA GLU A 85 -3.12 -2.37 -19.12
C GLU A 85 -2.32 -3.64 -18.90
N GLY A 86 -2.10 -4.38 -19.96
CA GLY A 86 -1.33 -5.61 -19.89
C GLY A 86 -0.73 -6.02 -21.22
N THR A 87 0.25 -6.90 -21.17
CA THR A 87 1.01 -7.37 -22.35
C THR A 87 0.49 -8.66 -22.95
N ARG A 88 -0.63 -9.20 -22.52
CA ARG A 88 -1.15 -10.53 -22.87
C ARG A 88 -2.43 -10.46 -23.71
N GLU A 89 -2.72 -11.53 -24.47
CA GLU A 89 -3.98 -11.70 -25.19
C GLU A 89 -5.20 -11.93 -24.28
N LYS A 90 -5.00 -12.11 -22.98
CA LYS A 90 -6.06 -12.25 -21.97
C LYS A 90 -5.90 -11.20 -20.90
N ALA A 91 -7.05 -10.76 -20.35
CA ALA A 91 -7.06 -9.85 -19.19
C ALA A 91 -6.13 -10.40 -18.09
N PRO A 92 -5.22 -9.56 -17.58
CA PRO A 92 -4.30 -9.99 -16.54
C PRO A 92 -4.98 -10.24 -15.19
N LEU A 93 -6.18 -9.68 -14.99
CA LEU A 93 -6.95 -9.82 -13.76
C LEU A 93 -7.89 -11.03 -13.84
N HIS A 94 -7.76 -11.93 -12.89
CA HIS A 94 -8.71 -13.01 -12.65
C HIS A 94 -9.63 -12.63 -11.50
N VAL A 95 -10.93 -12.67 -11.76
CA VAL A 95 -11.98 -12.34 -10.79
C VAL A 95 -12.87 -13.56 -10.62
N SER A 96 -13.03 -14.02 -9.38
CA SER A 96 -13.97 -15.10 -9.07
C SER A 96 -14.56 -14.94 -7.67
N VAL A 97 -15.76 -15.47 -7.46
CA VAL A 97 -16.36 -15.62 -6.14
C VAL A 97 -16.48 -17.10 -5.84
N GLU A 98 -15.68 -17.58 -4.89
CA GLU A 98 -15.65 -18.97 -4.49
C GLU A 98 -15.86 -19.12 -2.99
N ASN A 99 -16.79 -19.97 -2.57
CA ASN A 99 -17.13 -20.22 -1.16
C ASN A 99 -17.42 -18.93 -0.34
N GLY A 100 -18.00 -17.91 -1.00
CA GLY A 100 -18.30 -16.62 -0.36
C GLY A 100 -17.09 -15.70 -0.18
N VAL A 101 -16.00 -15.96 -0.89
CA VAL A 101 -14.79 -15.12 -0.95
C VAL A 101 -14.65 -14.55 -2.36
N LEU A 102 -14.62 -13.23 -2.49
CA LEU A 102 -14.20 -12.57 -3.72
C LEU A 102 -12.68 -12.68 -3.84
N GLN A 103 -12.23 -13.31 -4.90
CA GLN A 103 -10.81 -13.43 -5.25
C GLN A 103 -10.48 -12.49 -6.39
N LEU A 104 -9.50 -11.62 -6.16
CA LEU A 104 -8.88 -10.78 -7.19
C LEU A 104 -7.41 -11.20 -7.31
N ARG A 105 -7.04 -11.73 -8.47
CA ARG A 105 -5.67 -12.21 -8.72
C ARG A 105 -5.15 -11.58 -10.00
N ASP A 106 -4.06 -10.86 -9.87
CA ASP A 106 -3.30 -10.44 -11.03
C ASP A 106 -2.38 -11.58 -11.46
N GLU A 107 -2.56 -12.09 -12.66
CA GLU A 107 -1.68 -13.15 -13.22
C GLU A 107 -0.21 -12.72 -13.31
N ASN A 108 0.08 -11.43 -13.28
CA ASN A 108 1.45 -10.92 -13.26
C ASN A 108 2.13 -11.15 -11.90
N TYR A 109 1.39 -11.21 -10.81
CA TYR A 109 1.94 -11.47 -9.47
C TYR A 109 2.62 -12.84 -9.39
N THR A 110 2.01 -13.87 -9.97
CA THR A 110 2.57 -15.24 -9.96
C THR A 110 3.87 -15.35 -10.78
N ILE A 111 4.10 -14.48 -11.75
CA ILE A 111 5.28 -14.42 -12.61
C ILE A 111 6.38 -13.55 -11.99
N SER A 112 6.01 -12.63 -11.10
CA SER A 112 6.88 -11.64 -10.44
C SER A 112 8.05 -12.27 -9.70
N HIS A 113 7.87 -13.44 -9.14
CA HIS A 113 8.94 -14.14 -8.41
C HIS A 113 10.05 -14.73 -9.31
N SER A 114 9.92 -14.67 -10.62
CA SER A 114 10.87 -15.35 -11.53
C SER A 114 11.38 -14.56 -12.73
N ASN A 115 10.93 -13.31 -13.01
CA ASN A 115 11.26 -12.65 -14.27
C ASN A 115 11.96 -11.29 -14.15
N VAL A 116 13.11 -11.22 -14.83
CA VAL A 116 13.95 -10.05 -15.09
C VAL A 116 13.19 -8.88 -15.76
N GLU A 117 12.05 -9.13 -16.43
CA GLU A 117 11.21 -8.11 -17.06
C GLU A 117 10.64 -7.08 -16.06
N GLN A 118 10.36 -7.49 -14.83
CA GLN A 118 9.86 -6.57 -13.79
C GLN A 118 10.95 -5.72 -13.15
N ILE A 119 12.19 -6.17 -13.17
CA ILE A 119 13.33 -5.32 -12.79
C ILE A 119 13.48 -4.17 -13.79
N LEU A 120 13.16 -4.40 -15.07
CA LEU A 120 13.18 -3.37 -16.10
C LEU A 120 12.03 -2.37 -15.95
N THR A 121 10.83 -2.80 -15.56
CA THR A 121 9.71 -1.87 -15.25
C THR A 121 9.97 -1.04 -14.00
N GLY A 122 10.70 -1.56 -13.01
CA GLY A 122 11.19 -0.78 -11.86
C GLY A 122 12.15 0.36 -12.23
N PHE A 123 12.69 0.39 -13.45
CA PHE A 123 13.49 1.50 -13.98
C PHE A 123 12.67 2.52 -14.80
N LEU A 124 11.33 2.38 -14.88
CA LEU A 124 10.45 3.33 -15.60
C LEU A 124 10.53 4.77 -15.05
N TRP A 125 10.97 4.95 -13.80
CA TRP A 125 11.23 6.29 -13.26
C TRP A 125 12.38 7.03 -13.97
N LEU A 126 13.18 6.33 -14.82
CA LEU A 126 14.22 6.94 -15.64
C LEU A 126 13.70 7.42 -17.02
N LEU A 127 12.41 7.16 -17.35
CA LEU A 127 11.79 7.61 -18.59
C LEU A 127 11.41 9.10 -18.53
N PRO A 128 11.37 9.81 -19.68
CA PRO A 128 10.89 11.19 -19.77
C PRO A 128 9.45 11.35 -19.26
N ASP A 129 9.15 12.50 -18.66
CA ASP A 129 7.86 12.81 -18.00
C ASP A 129 6.61 12.57 -18.87
N ALA A 130 6.69 12.72 -20.19
CA ALA A 130 5.57 12.50 -21.12
C ALA A 130 5.15 11.01 -21.25
N GLU A 131 6.06 10.09 -21.00
CA GLU A 131 5.77 8.65 -20.98
C GLU A 131 5.35 8.19 -19.57
N ARG A 132 5.78 8.92 -18.56
CA ARG A 132 5.41 8.69 -17.16
C ARG A 132 3.93 8.95 -16.89
N GLU A 133 3.33 9.98 -17.50
CA GLU A 133 1.90 10.27 -17.37
C GLU A 133 1.03 9.13 -17.92
N SER A 134 1.47 8.46 -18.99
CA SER A 134 0.77 7.29 -19.55
C SER A 134 0.78 6.08 -18.61
N TYR A 135 1.81 5.94 -17.77
CA TYR A 135 1.91 4.87 -16.79
C TYR A 135 1.33 5.24 -15.42
N ALA A 136 1.24 6.52 -15.10
CA ALA A 136 0.60 7.01 -13.88
C ALA A 136 -0.94 6.95 -13.96
N ASP A 137 -1.49 7.01 -15.18
CA ASP A 137 -2.91 6.71 -15.48
C ASP A 137 -3.18 5.19 -15.64
N GLY A 138 -2.17 4.38 -15.36
CA GLY A 138 -2.12 2.93 -15.61
C GLY A 138 -3.19 2.13 -14.91
N GLY A 139 -4.43 2.43 -15.21
CA GLY A 139 -5.58 1.63 -14.90
C GLY A 139 -5.78 1.36 -13.42
N GLY A 140 -6.99 1.11 -13.04
CA GLY A 140 -7.35 0.77 -11.68
C GLY A 140 -8.48 -0.23 -11.65
N ILE A 141 -8.62 -0.83 -10.50
CA ILE A 141 -9.77 -1.66 -10.15
C ILE A 141 -10.63 -0.84 -9.20
N ILE A 142 -11.93 -0.76 -9.46
CA ILE A 142 -12.88 -0.14 -8.56
C ILE A 142 -13.87 -1.21 -8.10
N LEU A 143 -13.90 -1.44 -6.79
CA LEU A 143 -14.81 -2.36 -6.13
C LEU A 143 -15.86 -1.56 -5.35
N TYR A 144 -17.12 -1.70 -5.72
CA TYR A 144 -18.23 -1.08 -5.01
C TYR A 144 -18.82 -2.07 -4.03
N LEU A 145 -18.91 -1.71 -2.75
CA LEU A 145 -19.41 -2.58 -1.69
C LEU A 145 -20.71 -2.04 -1.09
N PRO A 146 -21.71 -2.89 -0.87
CA PRO A 146 -22.87 -2.50 -0.10
C PRO A 146 -22.51 -2.22 1.36
N PRO A 147 -23.34 -1.48 2.11
CA PRO A 147 -23.09 -1.14 3.51
C PRO A 147 -23.31 -2.38 4.40
N SER A 148 -22.35 -3.28 4.37
CA SER A 148 -22.35 -4.53 5.16
C SER A 148 -20.97 -4.78 5.76
N THR A 149 -20.94 -5.47 6.90
CA THR A 149 -19.69 -5.86 7.53
C THR A 149 -19.14 -7.13 6.89
N LEU A 150 -17.95 -7.04 6.32
CA LEU A 150 -17.23 -8.21 5.83
C LEU A 150 -16.59 -8.99 6.98
N THR A 151 -16.53 -10.31 6.86
CA THR A 151 -15.88 -11.17 7.84
C THR A 151 -14.37 -11.05 7.80
N SER A 152 -13.80 -10.95 6.59
CA SER A 152 -12.36 -10.81 6.37
C SER A 152 -12.09 -10.05 5.08
N VAL A 153 -11.09 -9.19 5.12
CA VAL A 153 -10.53 -8.51 3.95
C VAL A 153 -9.02 -8.66 4.01
N GLN A 154 -8.46 -9.28 2.99
CA GLN A 154 -7.02 -9.47 2.83
C GLN A 154 -6.59 -8.88 1.50
N LEU A 155 -5.66 -7.93 1.53
CA LEU A 155 -5.19 -7.18 0.37
C LEU A 155 -3.67 -7.22 0.34
N THR A 156 -3.11 -7.71 -0.74
CA THR A 156 -1.66 -7.71 -0.98
C THR A 156 -1.36 -6.96 -2.26
N LEU A 157 -0.54 -5.93 -2.18
CA LEU A 157 -0.21 -5.06 -3.29
C LEU A 157 1.31 -4.91 -3.41
N ALA A 158 1.90 -5.34 -4.52
CA ALA A 158 3.33 -5.17 -4.69
C ALA A 158 3.69 -3.72 -5.06
N MET A 159 2.89 -3.06 -5.92
CA MET A 159 3.06 -1.66 -6.29
C MET A 159 1.73 -1.04 -6.70
N GLY A 160 1.40 0.12 -6.14
CA GLY A 160 0.22 0.90 -6.47
C GLY A 160 -0.43 1.50 -5.23
N ASP A 161 -1.50 2.24 -5.44
CA ASP A 161 -2.23 2.90 -4.38
C ASP A 161 -3.52 2.14 -4.06
N LEU A 162 -3.80 2.03 -2.77
CA LEU A 162 -5.01 1.43 -2.24
C LEU A 162 -5.84 2.50 -1.54
N SER A 163 -7.03 2.77 -2.06
CA SER A 163 -7.97 3.72 -1.47
C SER A 163 -9.25 3.01 -1.04
N ILE A 164 -9.66 3.19 0.20
CA ILE A 164 -10.82 2.52 0.79
C ILE A 164 -11.71 3.54 1.49
N ASP A 165 -12.95 3.64 1.04
CA ASP A 165 -13.97 4.47 1.70
C ASP A 165 -15.15 3.61 2.18
N GLY A 166 -15.56 3.82 3.44
CA GLY A 166 -16.76 3.24 4.04
C GLY A 166 -16.70 1.76 4.37
N LEU A 167 -15.51 1.13 4.36
CA LEU A 167 -15.36 -0.30 4.66
C LEU A 167 -15.67 -0.62 6.13
N GLN A 168 -16.40 -1.71 6.33
CA GLN A 168 -16.55 -2.35 7.63
C GLN A 168 -16.06 -3.79 7.55
N ALA A 169 -15.06 -4.16 8.36
CA ALA A 169 -14.48 -5.48 8.36
C ALA A 169 -14.19 -5.99 9.77
N SER A 170 -14.55 -7.25 10.06
CA SER A 170 -14.21 -7.90 11.34
C SER A 170 -12.72 -8.25 11.41
N GLN A 171 -12.12 -8.62 10.30
CA GLN A 171 -10.70 -8.84 10.13
C GLN A 171 -10.23 -8.10 8.89
N PHE A 172 -9.11 -7.39 9.01
CA PHE A 172 -8.52 -6.63 7.92
C PHE A 172 -7.00 -6.86 7.89
N ALA A 173 -6.48 -7.19 6.74
CA ALA A 173 -5.04 -7.25 6.51
C ALA A 173 -4.70 -6.54 5.19
N ALA A 174 -3.71 -5.66 5.23
CA ALA A 174 -3.17 -5.00 4.05
C ALA A 174 -1.64 -5.07 4.09
N ASP A 175 -1.05 -5.64 3.04
CA ASP A 175 0.41 -5.72 2.83
C ASP A 175 0.75 -5.00 1.53
N ILE A 176 1.43 -3.87 1.64
CA ILE A 176 1.78 -3.01 0.51
C ILE A 176 3.29 -2.82 0.47
N ALA A 177 3.94 -3.32 -0.59
CA ALA A 177 5.38 -3.19 -0.70
C ALA A 177 5.80 -1.78 -1.15
N LEU A 178 5.10 -1.16 -2.11
CA LEU A 178 5.37 0.20 -2.58
C LEU A 178 4.07 0.90 -2.98
N GLY A 179 3.70 1.96 -2.29
CA GLY A 179 2.50 2.75 -2.61
C GLY A 179 1.88 3.40 -1.39
N SER A 180 0.71 3.96 -1.55
CA SER A 180 -0.06 4.57 -0.45
C SER A 180 -1.28 3.72 -0.06
N LEU A 181 -1.68 3.86 1.19
CA LEU A 181 -2.94 3.34 1.71
C LEU A 181 -3.76 4.49 2.28
N ASP A 182 -4.88 4.77 1.65
CA ASP A 182 -5.83 5.77 2.10
C ASP A 182 -7.10 5.10 2.64
N LEU A 183 -7.38 5.30 3.92
CA LEU A 183 -8.56 4.76 4.61
C LEU A 183 -9.47 5.90 5.04
N THR A 184 -10.69 5.93 4.55
CA THR A 184 -11.68 6.96 4.92
C THR A 184 -12.95 6.30 5.46
N ASN A 185 -13.53 6.84 6.55
CA ASN A 185 -14.78 6.36 7.14
C ASN A 185 -14.81 4.83 7.40
N THR A 186 -13.69 4.28 7.83
CA THR A 186 -13.49 2.83 7.87
C THR A 186 -13.58 2.30 9.29
N THR A 187 -14.28 1.16 9.46
CA THR A 187 -14.42 0.49 10.76
C THR A 187 -13.79 -0.90 10.69
N LEU A 188 -12.75 -1.11 11.48
CA LEU A 188 -11.94 -2.32 11.47
C LEU A 188 -11.94 -3.01 12.83
N GLY A 189 -12.09 -4.33 12.82
CA GLY A 189 -11.92 -5.18 14.00
C GLY A 189 -10.44 -5.52 14.24
N LEU A 190 -10.09 -6.82 14.15
CA LEU A 190 -8.68 -7.23 14.16
C LEU A 190 -8.00 -6.76 12.88
N SER A 191 -6.93 -5.97 13.01
CA SER A 191 -6.30 -5.33 11.85
C SER A 191 -4.79 -5.47 11.86
N GLU A 192 -4.23 -5.76 10.69
CA GLU A 192 -2.79 -5.81 10.43
C GLU A 192 -2.50 -5.03 9.14
N ILE A 193 -1.68 -4.01 9.22
CA ILE A 193 -1.34 -3.14 8.09
C ILE A 193 0.17 -3.02 8.02
N ASP A 194 0.75 -3.51 6.92
CA ASP A 194 2.18 -3.48 6.66
C ASP A 194 2.47 -2.67 5.39
N LEU A 195 3.22 -1.58 5.53
CA LEU A 195 3.74 -0.78 4.44
C LEU A 195 5.27 -0.84 4.44
N ALA A 196 5.87 -1.45 3.42
CA ALA A 196 7.32 -1.45 3.32
C ALA A 196 7.85 -0.07 2.89
N MET A 197 7.19 0.59 1.92
CA MET A 197 7.54 1.96 1.51
C MET A 197 6.31 2.72 1.02
N GLY A 198 5.97 3.81 1.72
CA GLY A 198 4.84 4.64 1.32
C GLY A 198 4.21 5.44 2.46
N THR A 199 2.98 5.84 2.26
CA THR A 199 2.24 6.64 3.24
C THR A 199 0.91 5.97 3.57
N LEU A 200 0.61 5.87 4.86
CA LEU A 200 -0.73 5.55 5.35
C LEU A 200 -1.45 6.84 5.72
N THR A 201 -2.58 7.09 5.10
CA THR A 201 -3.49 8.17 5.49
C THR A 201 -4.79 7.58 6.01
N GLY A 202 -5.22 8.00 7.16
CA GLY A 202 -6.48 7.57 7.76
C GLY A 202 -7.36 8.75 8.17
N ASP A 203 -8.59 8.82 7.68
CA ASP A 203 -9.57 9.80 8.10
C ASP A 203 -10.84 9.15 8.64
N ASN A 204 -11.24 9.56 9.84
CA ASN A 204 -12.40 9.02 10.55
C ASN A 204 -12.35 7.50 10.75
N LEU A 205 -11.20 7.01 11.30
CA LEU A 205 -10.97 5.58 11.52
C LEU A 205 -11.57 5.10 12.84
N THR A 206 -12.26 3.98 12.80
CA THR A 206 -12.76 3.27 13.97
C THR A 206 -12.09 1.90 14.08
N PHE A 207 -11.39 1.66 15.20
CA PHE A 207 -10.81 0.36 15.52
C PHE A 207 -11.56 -0.29 16.68
N ASN A 208 -12.19 -1.44 16.43
CA ASN A 208 -12.99 -2.21 17.38
C ASN A 208 -12.28 -3.51 17.78
N GLY A 209 -11.00 -3.44 18.14
CA GLY A 209 -10.18 -4.60 18.47
C GLY A 209 -8.71 -4.27 18.58
N VAL A 210 -7.87 -5.23 18.17
CA VAL A 210 -6.44 -5.05 18.12
C VAL A 210 -6.05 -4.64 16.69
N ALA A 211 -5.40 -3.51 16.57
CA ALA A 211 -4.86 -3.00 15.31
C ALA A 211 -3.34 -2.86 15.43
N THR A 212 -2.62 -3.42 14.48
CA THR A 212 -1.18 -3.27 14.33
C THR A 212 -0.88 -2.61 12.99
N ILE A 213 -0.06 -1.58 13.00
CA ILE A 213 0.36 -0.84 11.81
C ILE A 213 1.89 -0.78 11.83
N GLU A 214 2.50 -1.28 10.76
CA GLU A 214 3.94 -1.22 10.56
C GLU A 214 4.25 -0.45 9.27
N VAL A 215 5.13 0.56 9.38
CA VAL A 215 5.60 1.36 8.24
C VAL A 215 7.12 1.35 8.26
N SER A 216 7.76 0.61 7.36
CA SER A 216 9.22 0.55 7.35
C SER A 216 9.85 1.84 6.87
N THR A 217 9.33 2.45 5.80
CA THR A 217 9.81 3.75 5.30
C THR A 217 8.64 4.60 4.82
N GLY A 218 8.35 5.70 5.52
CA GLY A 218 7.25 6.60 5.15
C GLY A 218 6.50 7.11 6.37
N ASN A 219 5.31 7.64 6.17
CA ASN A 219 4.54 8.29 7.22
C ASN A 219 3.22 7.55 7.50
N ALA A 220 2.74 7.68 8.74
CA ALA A 220 1.38 7.31 9.13
C ALA A 220 0.65 8.55 9.66
N GLU A 221 -0.37 9.00 8.95
CA GLU A 221 -1.18 10.16 9.30
C GLU A 221 -2.61 9.71 9.61
N LEU A 222 -3.06 9.85 10.85
CA LEU A 222 -4.30 9.25 11.32
C LEU A 222 -5.21 10.26 12.04
N THR A 223 -6.45 10.34 11.57
CA THR A 223 -7.58 10.94 12.29
C THR A 223 -8.49 9.81 12.77
N LEU A 224 -8.56 9.60 14.08
CA LEU A 224 -9.45 8.61 14.67
C LEU A 224 -10.87 9.15 14.80
N SER A 225 -11.86 8.28 14.66
CA SER A 225 -13.23 8.65 15.01
C SER A 225 -13.35 9.01 16.49
N PRO A 226 -14.34 9.81 16.91
CA PRO A 226 -14.50 10.16 18.32
C PRO A 226 -14.59 8.94 19.25
N GLU A 227 -15.22 7.85 18.80
CA GLU A 227 -15.35 6.61 19.56
C GLU A 227 -13.98 5.95 19.76
N SER A 228 -13.18 5.84 18.72
CA SER A 228 -11.83 5.30 18.79
C SER A 228 -10.90 6.23 19.56
N ASN A 229 -11.05 7.53 19.36
CA ASN A 229 -10.26 8.49 20.10
C ASN A 229 -10.49 8.41 21.60
N ASP A 230 -11.69 8.13 22.08
CA ASP A 230 -11.98 8.05 23.52
C ASP A 230 -11.63 6.68 24.12
N GLY A 231 -11.68 5.61 23.33
CA GLY A 231 -11.66 4.23 23.81
C GLY A 231 -10.39 3.43 23.57
N LEU A 232 -9.49 3.86 22.68
CA LEU A 232 -8.31 3.06 22.33
C LEU A 232 -7.16 3.23 23.34
N LEU A 233 -6.49 2.13 23.66
CA LEU A 233 -5.12 2.18 24.12
C LEU A 233 -4.23 2.37 22.89
N ILE A 234 -3.38 3.40 22.88
CA ILE A 234 -2.47 3.69 21.78
C ILE A 234 -1.03 3.52 22.26
N ASP A 235 -0.24 2.83 21.46
CA ASP A 235 1.20 2.65 21.63
C ASP A 235 1.87 2.88 20.28
N ALA A 236 2.52 4.03 20.11
CA ALA A 236 3.15 4.42 18.85
C ALA A 236 4.64 4.65 19.03
N ASN A 237 5.45 4.10 18.13
CA ASN A 237 6.91 4.16 18.19
C ASN A 237 7.48 4.57 16.84
N THR A 238 8.58 5.33 16.87
CA THR A 238 9.45 5.54 15.70
C THR A 238 10.89 5.28 16.07
N ASP A 239 11.62 4.60 15.18
CA ASP A 239 13.07 4.43 15.36
C ASP A 239 13.85 5.64 14.86
N MET A 240 13.45 6.17 13.68
CA MET A 240 14.02 7.40 13.11
C MET A 240 12.90 8.31 12.60
N GLY A 241 12.43 9.24 13.46
CA GLY A 241 11.35 10.16 13.08
C GLY A 241 10.73 10.86 14.28
N ASN A 242 9.56 11.41 14.06
CA ASN A 242 8.81 12.13 15.08
C ASN A 242 7.41 11.56 15.22
N ILE A 243 6.87 11.68 16.44
CA ILE A 243 5.44 11.45 16.69
C ILE A 243 4.81 12.78 17.07
N THR A 244 3.73 13.13 16.41
CA THR A 244 2.91 14.30 16.70
C THR A 244 1.51 13.86 17.06
N ALA A 245 1.03 14.29 18.23
CA ALA A 245 -0.34 14.08 18.65
C ALA A 245 -0.91 15.38 19.23
N PRO A 246 -2.16 15.77 18.90
CA PRO A 246 -2.78 16.97 19.46
C PRO A 246 -3.10 16.74 20.95
N GLU A 247 -3.11 17.82 21.74
CA GLU A 247 -3.44 17.76 23.17
C GLU A 247 -4.79 17.10 23.45
N SER A 248 -5.73 17.18 22.51
CA SER A 248 -7.06 16.55 22.60
C SER A 248 -7.01 15.03 22.69
N TYR A 249 -5.96 14.40 22.18
CA TYR A 249 -5.77 12.95 22.29
C TYR A 249 -5.34 12.56 23.70
N GLY A 250 -4.74 13.46 24.48
CA GLY A 250 -4.12 13.12 25.75
C GLY A 250 -2.94 12.19 25.54
N GLY A 251 -2.43 11.59 26.61
CA GLY A 251 -1.29 10.67 26.55
C GLY A 251 0.04 11.38 26.80
N ASP A 252 1.10 10.60 26.83
CA ASP A 252 2.45 11.04 27.13
C ASP A 252 3.38 10.72 25.97
N LEU A 253 4.09 11.74 25.49
CA LEU A 253 5.23 11.56 24.59
C LEU A 253 6.45 11.26 25.47
N LEU A 254 6.98 10.09 25.30
CA LEU A 254 8.15 9.63 26.04
C LEU A 254 9.38 9.73 25.13
N ASP A 255 10.26 10.70 25.46
CA ASP A 255 11.57 10.75 24.83
C ASP A 255 12.40 9.56 25.34
N THR A 256 12.85 8.71 24.43
CA THR A 256 13.90 7.76 24.74
C THR A 256 15.24 8.47 24.67
N ASP A 257 16.21 8.07 25.53
CA ASP A 257 17.55 8.68 25.56
C ASP A 257 18.34 8.48 24.24
N ASP A 258 17.82 7.76 23.28
CA ASP A 258 18.33 7.64 21.91
C ASP A 258 17.86 8.82 21.06
N VAL A 259 18.80 9.51 20.46
CA VAL A 259 18.69 10.85 19.84
C VAL A 259 17.64 10.96 18.71
N VAL A 260 16.93 9.90 18.36
CA VAL A 260 16.04 9.86 17.18
C VAL A 260 14.78 9.01 17.37
N ALA A 261 14.64 8.28 18.47
CA ALA A 261 13.45 7.46 18.71
C ALA A 261 12.43 8.20 19.59
N ASN A 262 11.19 8.22 19.17
CA ASN A 262 10.08 8.77 19.94
C ASN A 262 9.05 7.69 20.23
N HIS A 263 8.48 7.73 21.40
CA HIS A 263 7.45 6.84 21.85
C HIS A 263 6.26 7.65 22.38
N TYR A 264 5.07 7.39 21.88
CA TYR A 264 3.83 7.98 22.37
C TYR A 264 2.93 6.89 22.92
N ARG A 265 2.44 7.09 24.13
CA ARG A 265 1.53 6.18 24.78
C ARG A 265 0.31 6.90 25.35
N ARG A 266 -0.86 6.35 25.06
CA ARG A 266 -2.13 6.82 25.61
C ARG A 266 -2.92 5.66 26.20
N THR A 267 -3.42 5.86 27.42
CA THR A 267 -4.35 4.94 28.07
C THR A 267 -5.69 5.66 28.23
N PRO A 268 -6.81 5.09 27.75
CA PRO A 268 -8.12 5.70 27.89
C PRO A 268 -8.55 5.76 29.36
N GLN A 269 -9.47 6.68 29.69
CA GLN A 269 -9.96 6.85 31.08
C GLN A 269 -10.86 5.73 31.58
N GLY A 270 -11.32 4.83 30.69
CA GLY A 270 -12.23 3.69 30.97
C GLY A 270 -11.60 2.35 30.62
N THR A 271 -12.47 1.35 30.47
CA THR A 271 -12.03 0.06 29.92
C THR A 271 -11.72 0.26 28.44
N PRO A 272 -10.51 -0.10 27.95
CA PRO A 272 -10.19 0.01 26.53
C PRO A 272 -11.19 -0.75 25.66
N THR A 273 -11.62 -0.15 24.57
CA THR A 273 -12.44 -0.77 23.53
C THR A 273 -11.59 -1.50 22.49
N GLY A 274 -10.31 -1.15 22.42
CA GLY A 274 -9.33 -1.74 21.52
C GLY A 274 -7.90 -1.31 21.85
N ASN A 275 -6.98 -1.81 21.04
CA ASN A 275 -5.55 -1.50 21.13
C ASN A 275 -5.03 -1.13 19.75
N LEU A 276 -4.37 0.01 19.61
CA LEU A 276 -3.70 0.46 18.40
C LEU A 276 -2.21 0.53 18.65
N SER A 277 -1.47 -0.35 17.99
CA SER A 277 0.00 -0.35 17.97
C SER A 277 0.48 0.17 16.63
N ILE A 278 1.34 1.19 16.62
CA ILE A 278 1.94 1.73 15.39
C ILE A 278 3.43 1.77 15.55
N ASN A 279 4.13 1.25 14.55
CA ASN A 279 5.58 1.31 14.48
C ASN A 279 6.02 1.88 13.12
N ALA A 280 6.81 2.96 13.15
CA ALA A 280 7.44 3.51 11.94
C ALA A 280 8.96 3.43 12.10
N GLU A 281 9.65 2.61 11.28
CA GLU A 281 11.11 2.51 11.38
C GLU A 281 11.80 3.79 10.93
N MET A 282 11.40 4.35 9.75
CA MET A 282 11.91 5.62 9.23
C MET A 282 10.74 6.47 8.73
N GLY A 283 10.31 7.47 9.54
CA GLY A 283 9.22 8.34 9.15
C GLY A 283 8.50 8.96 10.34
N GLU A 284 7.37 9.58 10.05
CA GLU A 284 6.59 10.30 11.04
C GLU A 284 5.26 9.60 11.32
N ILE A 285 4.82 9.66 12.58
CA ILE A 285 3.46 9.29 12.97
C ILE A 285 2.74 10.55 13.41
N ILE A 286 1.65 10.88 12.75
CA ILE A 286 0.89 12.10 12.98
C ILE A 286 -0.56 11.75 13.31
N PHE A 287 -1.02 12.13 14.49
CA PHE A 287 -2.43 12.12 14.85
C PHE A 287 -3.02 13.52 14.69
N HIS A 288 -4.21 13.63 14.10
CA HIS A 288 -4.92 14.89 13.82
C HIS A 288 -6.14 15.08 14.69
#